data_3d69e3f89a3163b1877563669c859de4
#
_entry.id   3d69e3f89a3163b1877563669c859de4
#
_cell.length_a   1.000
_cell.length_b   1.000
_cell.length_c   1.000
_cell.angle_alpha   90.00
_cell.angle_beta   90.00
_cell.angle_gamma   90.00
#
_symmetry.space_group_name_H-M   'P 1'
#
loop_
_entity.id
_entity.type
_entity.pdbx_description
1 polymer ?
#
loop_
_entity_poly.entity_id
_entity_poly.type
_entity_poly.pdbx_seq_one_letter_code
_entity_poly.pdbx_strand_id
1 'polypeptide(L)'
;MTDYAHCATLTRDQWAWEFLRRNPEYRADYRQFITLWQVLESDYGAPPQRDFSRWKLDPRAYGPLPGGAELQAPGGELCVVDDDRVLIECWMGAKWGFYKFPLDPERSTPPSSDELAWRPPPAPGAIAEAYRFDIGFDLLLPLPPQLEAAKFRLVSRAAELRRNGLAAPKTVANQRERWMQMVRLLDRADTVNGNEELLHEAHTMVQDGYLDILRLSAAE
;
A
#
# COMPACT_ATOMS: atom_id res chain seq x y z
N MET A 1 -16.70 13.86 -18.61
CA MET A 1 -16.47 14.54 -17.30
C MET A 1 -16.42 13.41 -16.28
N THR A 2 -15.24 13.13 -15.71
CA THR A 2 -15.07 12.02 -14.76
C THR A 2 -15.85 12.36 -13.49
N ASP A 3 -16.77 11.47 -13.10
CA ASP A 3 -17.55 11.66 -11.88
C ASP A 3 -16.74 11.20 -10.66
N TYR A 4 -16.44 12.11 -9.75
CA TYR A 4 -15.72 11.84 -8.50
C TYR A 4 -16.65 11.62 -7.30
N ALA A 5 -17.97 11.47 -7.54
CA ALA A 5 -18.92 11.24 -6.45
C ALA A 5 -18.57 10.01 -5.59
N HIS A 6 -18.02 8.97 -6.23
CA HIS A 6 -17.57 7.77 -5.54
C HIS A 6 -16.47 8.05 -4.49
N CYS A 7 -15.65 9.09 -4.68
CA CYS A 7 -14.59 9.43 -3.72
C CYS A 7 -15.10 9.87 -2.35
N ALA A 8 -16.36 10.30 -2.25
CA ALA A 8 -16.94 10.78 -1.00
C ALA A 8 -17.09 9.68 0.06
N THR A 9 -17.16 8.42 -0.34
CA THR A 9 -17.42 7.26 0.52
C THR A 9 -16.26 6.27 0.60
N LEU A 10 -15.11 6.59 -0.01
CA LEU A 10 -13.96 5.69 -0.02
C LEU A 10 -13.42 5.46 1.38
N THR A 11 -13.13 4.19 1.67
CA THR A 11 -12.41 3.77 2.87
C THR A 11 -10.92 4.14 2.78
N ARG A 12 -10.18 3.99 3.88
CA ARG A 12 -8.72 4.13 3.91
C ARG A 12 -8.04 3.32 2.80
N ASP A 13 -8.39 2.04 2.70
CA ASP A 13 -7.76 1.09 1.77
C ASP A 13 -8.06 1.46 0.31
N GLN A 14 -9.28 1.92 0.06
CA GLN A 14 -9.69 2.40 -1.27
C GLN A 14 -9.01 3.71 -1.66
N TRP A 15 -8.76 4.62 -0.71
CA TRP A 15 -7.98 5.82 -0.98
C TRP A 15 -6.52 5.51 -1.34
N ALA A 16 -5.88 4.58 -0.62
CA ALA A 16 -4.54 4.10 -1.00
C ALA A 16 -4.54 3.54 -2.42
N TRP A 17 -5.57 2.77 -2.78
CA TRP A 17 -5.75 2.27 -4.15
C TRP A 17 -5.95 3.37 -5.19
N GLU A 18 -6.75 4.40 -4.89
CA GLU A 18 -6.99 5.50 -5.84
C GLU A 18 -5.70 6.24 -6.22
N PHE A 19 -4.73 6.32 -5.33
CA PHE A 19 -3.40 6.85 -5.67
C PHE A 19 -2.54 5.81 -6.41
N LEU A 20 -2.44 4.58 -5.89
CA LEU A 20 -1.61 3.55 -6.52
C LEU A 20 -2.04 3.24 -7.96
N ARG A 21 -3.34 3.13 -8.24
CA ARG A 21 -3.82 2.84 -9.61
C ARG A 21 -3.40 3.88 -10.66
N ARG A 22 -3.00 5.08 -10.23
CA ARG A 22 -2.46 6.16 -11.09
C ARG A 22 -0.95 6.12 -11.22
N ASN A 23 -0.27 5.25 -10.48
CA ASN A 23 1.18 5.10 -10.59
C ASN A 23 1.54 4.51 -11.96
N PRO A 24 2.36 5.22 -12.77
CA PRO A 24 2.71 4.75 -14.11
C PRO A 24 3.52 3.46 -14.10
N GLU A 25 4.34 3.25 -13.07
CA GLU A 25 5.13 2.03 -12.91
C GLU A 25 4.23 0.85 -12.53
N TYR A 26 3.27 1.03 -11.60
CA TYR A 26 2.26 0.01 -11.30
C TYR A 26 1.49 -0.41 -12.54
N ARG A 27 1.04 0.56 -13.34
CA ARG A 27 0.33 0.29 -14.60
C ARG A 27 1.18 -0.46 -15.61
N ALA A 28 2.47 -0.13 -15.71
CA ALA A 28 3.40 -0.84 -16.58
C ALA A 28 3.63 -2.28 -16.11
N ASP A 29 3.91 -2.46 -14.83
CA ASP A 29 4.09 -3.78 -14.21
C ASP A 29 2.84 -4.65 -14.35
N TYR A 30 1.66 -4.07 -14.09
CA TYR A 30 0.40 -4.81 -14.23
C TYR A 30 0.18 -5.31 -15.66
N ARG A 31 0.43 -4.47 -16.67
CA ARG A 31 0.29 -4.89 -18.09
C ARG A 31 1.26 -6.02 -18.45
N GLN A 32 2.49 -5.96 -17.99
CA GLN A 32 3.46 -7.05 -18.21
C GLN A 32 3.01 -8.33 -17.48
N PHE A 33 2.62 -8.18 -16.22
CA PHE A 33 2.16 -9.28 -15.38
C PHE A 33 0.94 -9.98 -16.00
N ILE A 34 -0.12 -9.25 -16.34
CA ILE A 34 -1.35 -9.86 -16.84
C ILE A 34 -1.16 -10.53 -18.21
N THR A 35 -0.32 -9.96 -19.05
CA THR A 35 0.04 -10.56 -20.34
C THR A 35 0.74 -11.90 -20.15
N LEU A 36 1.74 -11.94 -19.27
CA LEU A 36 2.47 -13.16 -18.95
C LEU A 36 1.57 -14.19 -18.23
N TRP A 37 0.74 -13.74 -17.31
CA TRP A 37 -0.22 -14.59 -16.62
C TRP A 37 -1.17 -15.28 -17.61
N GLN A 38 -1.73 -14.55 -18.57
CA GLN A 38 -2.64 -15.12 -19.59
C GLN A 38 -1.95 -16.16 -20.46
N VAL A 39 -0.67 -15.94 -20.84
CA VAL A 39 0.13 -16.95 -21.57
C VAL A 39 0.31 -18.21 -20.73
N LEU A 40 0.68 -18.06 -19.47
CA LEU A 40 0.85 -19.19 -18.57
C LEU A 40 -0.47 -19.93 -18.29
N GLU A 41 -1.59 -19.23 -18.20
CA GLU A 41 -2.92 -19.85 -18.09
C GLU A 41 -3.29 -20.65 -19.36
N SER A 42 -2.94 -20.14 -20.53
CA SER A 42 -3.13 -20.87 -21.79
C SER A 42 -2.33 -22.15 -21.86
N ASP A 43 -1.08 -22.13 -21.34
CA ASP A 43 -0.15 -23.26 -21.40
C ASP A 43 -0.44 -24.33 -20.31
N TYR A 44 -0.92 -23.94 -19.13
CA TYR A 44 -1.02 -24.79 -17.95
C TYR A 44 -2.40 -24.85 -17.31
N GLY A 45 -3.37 -24.13 -17.86
CA GLY A 45 -4.73 -24.03 -17.31
C GLY A 45 -4.89 -22.93 -16.27
N ALA A 46 -6.14 -22.48 -16.11
CA ALA A 46 -6.54 -21.54 -15.06
C ALA A 46 -6.79 -22.24 -13.72
N PRO A 47 -6.66 -21.56 -12.57
CA PRO A 47 -7.10 -22.11 -11.29
C PRO A 47 -8.61 -22.46 -11.30
N PRO A 48 -9.05 -23.52 -10.62
CA PRO A 48 -8.27 -24.47 -9.82
C PRO A 48 -7.68 -25.65 -10.61
N GLN A 49 -7.89 -25.71 -11.94
CA GLN A 49 -7.48 -26.85 -12.77
C GLN A 49 -6.04 -26.75 -13.29
N ARG A 50 -5.28 -25.74 -12.84
CA ARG A 50 -3.90 -25.51 -13.27
C ARG A 50 -3.00 -26.70 -12.99
N ASP A 51 -2.18 -27.09 -13.98
CA ASP A 51 -1.09 -28.02 -13.80
C ASP A 51 0.11 -27.35 -13.09
N PHE A 52 0.03 -27.31 -11.76
CA PHE A 52 1.07 -26.71 -10.92
C PHE A 52 2.41 -27.44 -11.02
N SER A 53 2.41 -28.74 -11.35
CA SER A 53 3.65 -29.51 -11.48
C SER A 53 4.50 -28.99 -12.64
N ARG A 54 3.85 -28.66 -13.75
CA ARG A 54 4.52 -28.10 -14.94
C ARG A 54 4.74 -26.59 -14.81
N TRP A 55 3.76 -25.86 -14.25
CA TRP A 55 3.85 -24.42 -13.99
C TRP A 55 5.12 -24.05 -13.23
N LYS A 56 5.43 -24.76 -12.14
CA LYS A 56 6.59 -24.51 -11.29
C LYS A 56 7.94 -24.78 -11.97
N LEU A 57 7.95 -25.48 -13.09
CA LEU A 57 9.17 -25.73 -13.88
C LEU A 57 9.42 -24.67 -14.94
N ASP A 58 8.44 -23.82 -15.22
CA ASP A 58 8.54 -22.76 -16.20
C ASP A 58 9.26 -21.53 -15.63
N PRO A 59 10.41 -21.11 -16.20
CA PRO A 59 11.11 -19.91 -15.74
C PRO A 59 10.26 -18.63 -15.82
N ARG A 60 9.27 -18.58 -16.70
CA ARG A 60 8.34 -17.44 -16.83
C ARG A 60 7.42 -17.27 -15.64
N ALA A 61 7.21 -18.32 -14.86
CA ALA A 61 6.39 -18.29 -13.66
C ALA A 61 7.04 -17.53 -12.48
N TYR A 62 8.24 -17.00 -12.67
CA TYR A 62 9.03 -16.36 -11.63
C TYR A 62 9.43 -14.94 -12.00
N GLY A 63 9.42 -14.05 -11.01
CA GLY A 63 10.00 -12.71 -11.08
C GLY A 63 11.18 -12.57 -10.10
N PRO A 64 11.99 -11.51 -10.24
CA PRO A 64 13.05 -11.20 -9.29
C PRO A 64 12.45 -10.85 -7.92
N LEU A 65 13.14 -11.22 -6.86
CA LEU A 65 12.74 -10.83 -5.49
C LEU A 65 12.83 -9.31 -5.34
N PRO A 66 11.72 -8.61 -5.03
CA PRO A 66 11.76 -7.18 -4.75
C PRO A 66 12.59 -6.90 -3.50
N GLY A 67 13.54 -5.96 -3.57
CA GLY A 67 14.38 -5.60 -2.43
C GLY A 67 13.56 -5.14 -1.22
N GLY A 68 13.83 -5.72 -0.05
CA GLY A 68 13.17 -5.36 1.21
C GLY A 68 11.76 -5.89 1.40
N ALA A 69 11.26 -6.74 0.51
CA ALA A 69 9.93 -7.31 0.64
C ALA A 69 9.90 -8.49 1.64
N GLU A 70 9.04 -8.39 2.64
CA GLU A 70 8.65 -9.55 3.43
C GLU A 70 7.67 -10.42 2.62
N LEU A 71 8.09 -11.66 2.32
CA LEU A 71 7.37 -12.55 1.42
C LEU A 71 6.43 -13.54 2.13
N GLN A 72 6.22 -13.39 3.44
CA GLN A 72 5.29 -14.24 4.15
C GLN A 72 3.84 -13.89 3.78
N ALA A 73 3.17 -14.82 3.13
CA ALA A 73 1.72 -14.78 2.99
C ALA A 73 1.02 -15.03 4.34
N PRO A 74 -0.20 -14.55 4.55
CA PRO A 74 -1.02 -14.96 5.69
C PRO A 74 -1.18 -16.48 5.67
N GLY A 75 -0.66 -17.17 6.69
CA GLY A 75 -0.63 -18.64 6.76
C GLY A 75 0.77 -19.24 6.70
N GLY A 76 1.82 -18.43 6.54
CA GLY A 76 3.22 -18.88 6.63
C GLY A 76 3.78 -19.55 5.38
N GLU A 77 3.05 -19.57 4.27
CA GLU A 77 3.59 -20.05 3.00
C GLU A 77 4.59 -19.03 2.43
N LEU A 78 5.82 -19.51 2.23
CA LEU A 78 6.87 -18.76 1.55
C LEU A 78 6.65 -18.90 0.03
N CYS A 79 6.46 -17.78 -0.65
CA CYS A 79 6.43 -17.74 -2.12
C CYS A 79 7.84 -17.74 -2.74
N VAL A 80 8.90 -17.86 -1.94
CA VAL A 80 10.30 -17.88 -2.40
C VAL A 80 10.67 -19.31 -2.79
N VAL A 81 11.14 -19.48 -4.02
CA VAL A 81 11.56 -20.78 -4.53
C VAL A 81 13.09 -20.91 -4.52
N ASP A 82 13.77 -19.82 -4.77
CA ASP A 82 15.22 -19.62 -4.68
C ASP A 82 15.46 -18.28 -3.99
N ASP A 83 16.66 -18.03 -3.48
CA ASP A 83 17.01 -16.83 -2.69
C ASP A 83 16.75 -15.51 -3.43
N ASP A 84 16.60 -15.52 -4.75
CA ASP A 84 16.48 -14.34 -5.62
C ASP A 84 15.23 -14.33 -6.51
N ARG A 85 14.36 -15.35 -6.43
CA ARG A 85 13.16 -15.46 -7.28
C ARG A 85 11.90 -15.82 -6.51
N VAL A 86 10.79 -15.21 -6.92
CA VAL A 86 9.46 -15.45 -6.37
C VAL A 86 8.47 -15.77 -7.48
N LEU A 87 7.41 -16.50 -7.17
CA LEU A 87 6.31 -16.69 -8.10
C LEU A 87 5.76 -15.34 -8.57
N ILE A 88 5.39 -15.24 -9.85
CA ILE A 88 5.03 -13.96 -10.47
C ILE A 88 3.82 -13.30 -9.81
N GLU A 89 2.86 -14.09 -9.33
CA GLU A 89 1.72 -13.59 -8.56
C GLU A 89 2.14 -12.98 -7.21
N CYS A 90 3.18 -13.53 -6.58
CA CYS A 90 3.74 -13.03 -5.33
C CYS A 90 4.64 -11.81 -5.57
N TRP A 91 5.33 -11.76 -6.72
CA TRP A 91 6.20 -10.66 -7.08
C TRP A 91 5.45 -9.32 -7.12
N MET A 92 4.31 -9.26 -7.83
CA MET A 92 3.50 -8.05 -7.89
C MET A 92 2.99 -7.65 -6.50
N GLY A 93 2.51 -8.61 -5.72
CA GLY A 93 2.06 -8.36 -4.36
C GLY A 93 3.18 -7.83 -3.47
N ALA A 94 4.36 -8.44 -3.50
CA ALA A 94 5.50 -8.02 -2.71
C ALA A 94 5.98 -6.60 -3.08
N LYS A 95 6.05 -6.30 -4.38
CA LYS A 95 6.49 -4.98 -4.87
C LYS A 95 5.52 -3.86 -4.47
N TRP A 96 4.21 -4.11 -4.54
CA TRP A 96 3.19 -3.08 -4.42
C TRP A 96 2.36 -3.12 -3.13
N GLY A 97 2.69 -4.03 -2.23
CA GLY A 97 2.10 -4.09 -0.90
C GLY A 97 0.78 -4.88 -0.79
N PHE A 98 0.54 -5.86 -1.67
CA PHE A 98 -0.62 -6.73 -1.58
C PHE A 98 -0.27 -8.12 -1.05
N TYR A 99 -1.24 -8.77 -0.40
CA TYR A 99 -1.20 -10.21 -0.12
C TYR A 99 -1.81 -11.05 -1.24
N LYS A 100 -2.73 -10.48 -2.01
CA LYS A 100 -3.46 -11.15 -3.07
C LYS A 100 -2.98 -10.70 -4.44
N PHE A 101 -3.65 -11.24 -5.45
CA PHE A 101 -3.44 -10.93 -6.85
C PHE A 101 -3.58 -9.42 -7.11
N PRO A 102 -2.70 -8.82 -7.92
CA PRO A 102 -2.78 -7.40 -8.24
C PRO A 102 -4.07 -7.08 -8.99
N LEU A 103 -4.60 -5.89 -8.75
CA LEU A 103 -5.84 -5.43 -9.33
C LEU A 103 -5.59 -4.61 -10.59
N ASP A 104 -6.55 -4.70 -11.53
CA ASP A 104 -6.52 -3.91 -12.75
C ASP A 104 -6.63 -2.40 -12.44
N PRO A 105 -5.61 -1.58 -12.79
CA PRO A 105 -5.64 -0.14 -12.55
C PRO A 105 -6.73 0.61 -13.35
N GLU A 106 -7.23 0.03 -14.45
CA GLU A 106 -8.28 0.62 -15.27
C GLU A 106 -9.70 0.28 -14.77
N ARG A 107 -9.81 -0.49 -13.71
CA ARG A 107 -11.07 -0.86 -13.11
C ARG A 107 -11.92 0.37 -12.76
N SER A 108 -13.18 0.38 -13.19
CA SER A 108 -14.11 1.50 -12.97
C SER A 108 -14.71 1.55 -11.56
N THR A 109 -14.83 0.39 -10.89
CA THR A 109 -15.44 0.26 -9.56
C THR A 109 -14.35 0.16 -8.50
N PRO A 110 -14.42 0.94 -7.41
CA PRO A 110 -13.49 0.77 -6.29
C PRO A 110 -13.53 -0.67 -5.76
N PRO A 111 -12.37 -1.32 -5.56
CA PRO A 111 -12.33 -2.67 -5.01
C PRO A 111 -12.72 -2.66 -3.53
N SER A 112 -13.22 -3.79 -3.02
CA SER A 112 -13.44 -3.97 -1.59
C SER A 112 -12.11 -4.08 -0.83
N SER A 113 -12.14 -3.88 0.50
CA SER A 113 -10.96 -4.06 1.34
C SER A 113 -10.44 -5.51 1.29
N ASP A 114 -11.34 -6.48 1.14
CA ASP A 114 -10.95 -7.90 1.00
C ASP A 114 -10.24 -8.18 -0.33
N GLU A 115 -10.64 -7.51 -1.42
CA GLU A 115 -9.94 -7.61 -2.70
C GLU A 115 -8.57 -6.93 -2.64
N LEU A 116 -8.47 -5.77 -1.98
CA LEU A 116 -7.22 -5.03 -1.82
C LEU A 116 -6.20 -5.79 -0.98
N ALA A 117 -6.62 -6.41 0.14
CA ALA A 117 -5.78 -7.24 1.00
C ALA A 117 -4.35 -6.67 1.19
N TRP A 118 -4.27 -5.40 1.61
CA TRP A 118 -3.01 -4.72 1.82
C TRP A 118 -2.12 -5.42 2.86
N ARG A 119 -0.82 -5.52 2.56
CA ARG A 119 0.19 -5.84 3.58
C ARG A 119 0.33 -4.67 4.55
N PRO A 120 0.74 -4.92 5.80
CA PRO A 120 1.15 -3.83 6.68
C PRO A 120 2.21 -2.98 5.96
N PRO A 121 2.05 -1.65 5.91
CA PRO A 121 3.04 -0.80 5.27
C PRO A 121 4.37 -0.90 6.03
N PRO A 122 5.52 -0.79 5.35
CA PRO A 122 6.81 -0.77 6.00
C PRO A 122 6.86 0.34 7.06
N ALA A 123 7.78 0.23 8.01
CA ALA A 123 7.99 1.29 8.99
C ALA A 123 8.14 2.65 8.28
N PRO A 124 7.61 3.74 8.85
CA PRO A 124 7.80 5.06 8.25
C PRO A 124 9.28 5.37 8.14
N GLY A 125 9.66 6.05 7.06
CA GLY A 125 11.02 6.55 6.86
C GLY A 125 11.46 7.52 7.98
N ALA A 126 12.35 8.43 7.66
CA ALA A 126 12.84 9.40 8.66
C ALA A 126 11.67 10.21 9.26
N ILE A 127 11.48 10.06 10.58
CA ILE A 127 10.51 10.85 11.33
C ILE A 127 11.20 12.16 11.73
N ALA A 128 10.56 13.30 11.43
CA ALA A 128 11.07 14.58 11.88
C ALA A 128 11.23 14.61 13.41
N GLU A 129 12.36 15.14 13.92
CA GLU A 129 12.74 15.11 15.33
C GLU A 129 11.63 15.64 16.26
N ALA A 130 10.90 16.66 15.83
CA ALA A 130 9.78 17.22 16.59
C ALA A 130 8.67 16.21 16.92
N TYR A 131 8.50 15.18 16.09
CA TYR A 131 7.46 14.14 16.23
C TYR A 131 8.02 12.80 16.69
N ARG A 132 9.33 12.69 16.79
CA ARG A 132 10.02 11.47 17.24
C ARG A 132 9.91 11.31 18.74
N PHE A 133 9.69 10.09 19.18
CA PHE A 133 9.68 9.73 20.59
C PHE A 133 10.22 8.31 20.76
N ASP A 134 11.41 8.20 21.34
CA ASP A 134 12.09 6.92 21.53
C ASP A 134 11.77 6.34 22.92
N ILE A 135 11.52 5.03 22.98
CA ILE A 135 11.26 4.29 24.22
C ILE A 135 12.13 3.05 24.25
N GLY A 136 12.96 2.92 25.29
CA GLY A 136 13.73 1.71 25.53
C GLY A 136 12.92 0.65 26.28
N PHE A 137 13.15 -0.63 25.96
CA PHE A 137 12.64 -1.79 26.67
C PHE A 137 13.78 -2.61 27.22
N ASP A 138 13.65 -3.09 28.46
CA ASP A 138 14.57 -4.04 29.06
C ASP A 138 14.04 -5.47 28.80
N LEU A 139 14.74 -6.21 27.96
CA LEU A 139 14.35 -7.56 27.58
C LEU A 139 14.59 -8.60 28.69
N LEU A 140 15.26 -8.24 29.80
CA LEU A 140 15.41 -9.07 30.99
C LEU A 140 14.18 -9.01 31.91
N LEU A 141 13.29 -8.03 31.69
CA LEU A 141 12.06 -7.85 32.47
C LEU A 141 10.82 -8.25 31.68
N PRO A 142 9.71 -8.60 32.35
CA PRO A 142 8.44 -8.88 31.67
C PRO A 142 7.98 -7.73 30.78
N LEU A 143 7.67 -8.04 29.51
CA LEU A 143 7.26 -7.04 28.51
C LEU A 143 5.87 -6.41 28.77
N PRO A 144 4.83 -7.13 29.26
CA PRO A 144 3.49 -6.55 29.38
C PRO A 144 3.44 -5.23 30.17
N PRO A 145 4.01 -5.12 31.39
CA PRO A 145 3.99 -3.84 32.13
C PRO A 145 4.80 -2.74 31.43
N GLN A 146 5.87 -3.07 30.73
CA GLN A 146 6.66 -2.10 29.98
C GLN A 146 5.87 -1.56 28.77
N LEU A 147 5.12 -2.41 28.06
CA LEU A 147 4.26 -2.01 26.95
C LEU A 147 3.13 -1.07 27.42
N GLU A 148 2.49 -1.36 28.54
CA GLU A 148 1.46 -0.47 29.09
C GLU A 148 2.05 0.90 29.52
N ALA A 149 3.22 0.92 30.13
CA ALA A 149 3.91 2.16 30.45
C ALA A 149 4.31 2.95 29.20
N ALA A 150 4.79 2.27 28.17
CA ALA A 150 5.14 2.88 26.90
C ALA A 150 3.91 3.48 26.20
N LYS A 151 2.81 2.75 26.16
CA LYS A 151 1.51 3.23 25.65
C LYS A 151 1.06 4.51 26.32
N PHE A 152 1.09 4.53 27.65
CA PHE A 152 0.72 5.73 28.42
C PHE A 152 1.61 6.94 28.06
N ARG A 153 2.94 6.74 27.98
CA ARG A 153 3.89 7.80 27.62
C ARG A 153 3.65 8.33 26.21
N LEU A 154 3.40 7.44 25.23
CA LEU A 154 3.07 7.80 23.85
C LEU A 154 1.78 8.62 23.75
N VAL A 155 0.70 8.19 24.43
CA VAL A 155 -0.57 8.90 24.45
C VAL A 155 -0.40 10.29 25.07
N SER A 156 0.33 10.40 26.18
CA SER A 156 0.61 11.67 26.86
C SER A 156 1.40 12.62 25.95
N ARG A 157 2.45 12.12 25.27
CA ARG A 157 3.25 12.94 24.35
C ARG A 157 2.44 13.40 23.13
N ALA A 158 1.63 12.53 22.56
CA ALA A 158 0.74 12.89 21.45
C ALA A 158 -0.29 13.96 21.88
N ALA A 159 -0.84 13.87 23.10
CA ALA A 159 -1.76 14.87 23.64
C ALA A 159 -1.07 16.22 23.87
N GLU A 160 0.18 16.23 24.32
CA GLU A 160 0.99 17.42 24.47
C GLU A 160 1.23 18.12 23.11
N LEU A 161 1.67 17.38 22.08
CA LEU A 161 1.89 17.92 20.74
C LEU A 161 0.62 18.54 20.16
N ARG A 162 -0.56 17.91 20.36
CA ARG A 162 -1.85 18.47 19.94
C ARG A 162 -2.19 19.77 20.67
N ARG A 163 -2.03 19.81 22.01
CA ARG A 163 -2.30 21.02 22.80
C ARG A 163 -1.42 22.20 22.36
N ASN A 164 -0.18 21.91 21.95
CA ASN A 164 0.76 22.92 21.49
C ASN A 164 0.57 23.29 19.99
N GLY A 165 -0.46 22.75 19.33
CA GLY A 165 -0.73 23.01 17.91
C GLY A 165 0.30 22.44 16.94
N LEU A 166 1.22 21.58 17.43
CA LEU A 166 2.31 21.02 16.62
C LEU A 166 1.88 19.78 15.82
N ALA A 167 0.83 19.11 16.21
CA ALA A 167 0.31 17.96 15.48
C ALA A 167 -1.22 17.89 15.56
N ALA A 168 -1.87 17.85 14.40
CA ALA A 168 -3.23 17.35 14.25
C ALA A 168 -3.15 15.91 13.73
N PRO A 169 -3.85 14.93 14.34
CA PRO A 169 -3.86 13.58 13.79
C PRO A 169 -4.48 13.62 12.39
N LYS A 170 -3.78 13.01 11.43
CA LYS A 170 -4.35 12.79 10.10
C LYS A 170 -5.38 11.67 10.21
N THR A 171 -6.58 11.89 9.70
CA THR A 171 -7.63 10.89 9.57
C THR A 171 -8.12 10.88 8.12
N VAL A 172 -8.77 9.81 7.71
CA VAL A 172 -9.38 9.76 6.36
C VAL A 172 -10.36 10.90 6.18
N ALA A 173 -11.21 11.17 7.19
CA ALA A 173 -12.23 12.21 7.12
C ALA A 173 -11.62 13.59 6.87
N ASN A 174 -10.56 13.98 7.60
CA ASN A 174 -9.98 15.33 7.46
C ASN A 174 -9.05 15.48 6.26
N GLN A 175 -8.67 14.38 5.59
CA GLN A 175 -7.86 14.40 4.37
C GLN A 175 -8.69 14.22 3.08
N ARG A 176 -9.92 13.74 3.18
CA ARG A 176 -10.77 13.35 2.03
C ARG A 176 -10.90 14.44 0.97
N GLU A 177 -11.22 15.66 1.37
CA GLU A 177 -11.39 16.78 0.43
C GLU A 177 -10.06 17.11 -0.29
N ARG A 178 -8.95 17.13 0.44
CA ARG A 178 -7.62 17.36 -0.12
C ARG A 178 -7.24 16.27 -1.11
N TRP A 179 -7.45 15.00 -0.75
CA TRP A 179 -7.16 13.87 -1.64
C TRP A 179 -8.04 13.88 -2.90
N MET A 180 -9.31 14.24 -2.75
CA MET A 180 -10.20 14.38 -3.91
C MET A 180 -9.72 15.48 -4.87
N GLN A 181 -9.20 16.59 -4.37
CA GLN A 181 -8.60 17.64 -5.18
C GLN A 181 -7.33 17.15 -5.88
N MET A 182 -6.46 16.40 -5.18
CA MET A 182 -5.26 15.79 -5.76
C MET A 182 -5.61 14.83 -6.90
N VAL A 183 -6.56 13.93 -6.70
CA VAL A 183 -7.01 12.97 -7.72
C VAL A 183 -7.56 13.70 -8.95
N ARG A 184 -8.33 14.77 -8.75
CA ARG A 184 -8.83 15.62 -9.85
C ARG A 184 -7.71 16.31 -10.63
N LEU A 185 -6.66 16.75 -9.96
CA LEU A 185 -5.49 17.35 -10.61
C LEU A 185 -4.70 16.32 -11.42
N LEU A 186 -4.50 15.11 -10.87
CA LEU A 186 -3.81 14.02 -11.57
C LEU A 186 -4.53 13.59 -12.85
N ASP A 187 -5.87 13.62 -12.85
CA ASP A 187 -6.68 13.22 -14.01
C ASP A 187 -6.88 14.36 -15.04
N ARG A 188 -6.51 15.61 -14.70
CA ARG A 188 -6.64 16.78 -15.57
C ARG A 188 -5.26 17.30 -15.94
N ALA A 189 -4.70 16.79 -17.02
CA ALA A 189 -3.37 17.18 -17.51
C ALA A 189 -3.20 18.68 -17.84
N ASP A 190 -4.30 19.45 -17.99
CA ASP A 190 -4.26 20.79 -18.62
C ASP A 190 -4.45 21.99 -17.68
N THR A 191 -4.60 21.81 -16.36
CA THR A 191 -4.91 22.93 -15.43
C THR A 191 -3.89 23.05 -14.30
N VAL A 192 -2.66 23.40 -14.64
CA VAL A 192 -1.55 23.58 -13.66
C VAL A 192 -1.53 24.97 -13.01
N ASN A 193 -2.30 25.94 -13.50
CA ASN A 193 -2.23 27.31 -13.01
C ASN A 193 -2.66 27.44 -11.54
N GLY A 194 -1.68 27.65 -10.66
CA GLY A 194 -1.89 27.98 -9.24
C GLY A 194 -1.97 26.80 -8.25
N ASN A 195 -1.75 25.56 -8.70
CA ASN A 195 -1.83 24.36 -7.84
C ASN A 195 -0.55 23.50 -7.85
N GLU A 196 0.60 24.10 -8.13
CA GLU A 196 1.86 23.37 -8.31
C GLU A 196 2.27 22.56 -7.05
N GLU A 197 2.11 23.14 -5.86
CA GLU A 197 2.41 22.47 -4.60
C GLU A 197 1.50 21.24 -4.37
N LEU A 198 0.20 21.42 -4.59
CA LEU A 198 -0.77 20.32 -4.44
C LEU A 198 -0.56 19.22 -5.47
N LEU A 199 -0.15 19.59 -6.70
CA LEU A 199 0.18 18.62 -7.74
C LEU A 199 1.47 17.86 -7.40
N HIS A 200 2.48 18.53 -6.86
CA HIS A 200 3.70 17.87 -6.39
C HIS A 200 3.40 16.87 -5.27
N GLU A 201 2.58 17.28 -4.29
CA GLU A 201 2.13 16.36 -3.23
C GLU A 201 1.33 15.18 -3.80
N ALA A 202 0.44 15.44 -4.78
CA ALA A 202 -0.31 14.37 -5.45
C ALA A 202 0.59 13.36 -6.15
N HIS A 203 1.66 13.80 -6.81
CA HIS A 203 2.64 12.91 -7.40
C HIS A 203 3.41 12.08 -6.34
N THR A 204 3.76 12.69 -5.21
CA THR A 204 4.35 11.96 -4.08
C THR A 204 3.39 10.89 -3.55
N MET A 205 2.09 11.22 -3.43
CA MET A 205 1.08 10.24 -3.02
C MET A 205 0.95 9.08 -4.00
N VAL A 206 1.11 9.32 -5.29
CA VAL A 206 1.10 8.28 -6.35
C VAL A 206 2.34 7.38 -6.28
N GLN A 207 3.51 7.92 -5.93
CA GLN A 207 4.76 7.15 -5.89
C GLN A 207 4.79 6.18 -4.71
N ASP A 208 4.71 6.68 -3.48
CA ASP A 208 4.84 5.91 -2.25
C ASP A 208 3.95 6.41 -1.11
N GLY A 209 3.46 7.64 -1.18
CA GLY A 209 2.63 8.27 -0.16
C GLY A 209 1.30 7.54 0.10
N TYR A 210 0.82 6.71 -0.84
CA TYR A 210 -0.34 5.84 -0.61
C TYR A 210 -0.11 4.86 0.56
N LEU A 211 1.14 4.48 0.83
CA LEU A 211 1.50 3.67 2.01
C LEU A 211 1.27 4.42 3.32
N ASP A 212 1.40 5.74 3.34
CA ASP A 212 1.11 6.56 4.52
C ASP A 212 -0.38 6.56 4.85
N ILE A 213 -1.25 6.47 3.83
CA ILE A 213 -2.70 6.31 4.03
C ILE A 213 -2.97 5.02 4.81
N LEU A 214 -2.30 3.92 4.46
CA LEU A 214 -2.48 2.63 5.12
C LEU A 214 -2.06 2.61 6.61
N ARG A 215 -1.27 3.60 7.05
CA ARG A 215 -0.90 3.79 8.47
C ARG A 215 -1.98 4.50 9.29
N LEU A 216 -2.96 5.12 8.64
CA LEU A 216 -4.07 5.76 9.34
C LEU A 216 -4.99 4.70 9.99
N SER A 217 -5.73 5.11 11.03
CA SER A 217 -6.73 4.22 11.62
C SER A 217 -7.78 3.83 10.59
N ALA A 218 -8.14 2.55 10.56
CA ALA A 218 -9.26 2.06 9.74
C ALA A 218 -10.62 2.38 10.40
N ALA A 219 -10.61 2.69 11.70
CA ALA A 219 -11.81 3.06 12.44
C ALA A 219 -12.06 4.57 12.27
N GLU A 220 -13.12 4.90 11.61
CA GLU A 220 -13.83 6.18 11.69
C GLU A 220 -15.21 5.97 12.29
#